data_b2e9306a135b5997170e02c1f1ea03c8
#
_entry.id   b2e9306a135b5997170e02c1f1ea03c8
#
_cell.length_a   1.000
_cell.length_b   1.000
_cell.length_c   1.000
_cell.angle_alpha   90.00
_cell.angle_beta   90.00
_cell.angle_gamma   90.00
#
_symmetry.space_group_name_H-M   'P 1'
#
loop_
_entity.id
_entity.type
_entity.pdbx_description
1 polymer ?
#
loop_
_entity_poly.entity_id
_entity_poly.type
_entity_poly.pdbx_seq_one_letter_code
_entity_poly.pdbx_strand_id
1 'polypeptide(L)'
;TIGGIKVDGTTFHHGGVYPSYTTGVLATIGQFIAFTNGTDFELTEEARQHIKSAFIAMRNYCNFYEWGIGISGRHPFGGKMGSEDIEAFANIALSGDLSGRGDAFDHGLAADYLRLIRNGDTPNARFFKKEGIQPAQAPQGFFVYNYGSAGIFRRADWMVTLKGYTTDVWGAEIYAKDNRYGRYQSYGSVQIMGKGNPVSRAGSGFVQEGWDWNRLPGTTTIHLPFELLDSPLKGTTMARSEENFSGSSSLGGMNGMFAIKLMERDYDNFTSDFVARKSVFCFDNRMICLGTGITNSNADYPTETTLFQTKFNGKEPKADNDDYWLHDGYDNYYHVVDGTVRSQVADQESRHEKTREKTAGKFSSAWIEHGKAPKDGTYEYMVLIQPSAAELDELQKTPAYEVLQRDQMAHVVYDKKTGITGYATFEAYQPVNDQFIVSIPAETMVMYDKESDNRIRLSVCDPNLNLAEKTYTTKEPSRPIRKKIVVKGIWMLPSPQEGVQLEYEGNNTLLNVTCQHGQPVEMLLTNK
;
A
#
# COMPACT_ATOMS: atom_id res chain seq x y z
N THR A 1 1.46 11.63 19.01
CA THR A 1 0.38 11.08 19.86
C THR A 1 0.24 9.58 19.66
N ILE A 2 -0.12 8.88 20.73
CA ILE A 2 -0.38 7.42 20.73
C ILE A 2 -1.42 7.04 19.67
N GLY A 3 -2.44 7.86 19.53
CA GLY A 3 -3.51 7.70 18.54
C GLY A 3 -3.74 8.99 17.78
N GLY A 4 -4.83 9.03 17.03
CA GLY A 4 -5.29 10.20 16.31
C GLY A 4 -4.89 10.24 14.85
N ILE A 5 -5.29 11.31 14.19
CA ILE A 5 -5.08 11.54 12.76
C ILE A 5 -3.61 11.96 12.53
N LYS A 6 -2.95 11.33 11.57
CA LYS A 6 -1.58 11.64 11.16
C LYS A 6 -1.55 12.65 10.02
N VAL A 7 -0.36 13.14 9.69
CA VAL A 7 -0.17 14.14 8.63
C VAL A 7 -0.68 13.67 7.27
N ASP A 8 -0.57 12.36 7.00
CA ASP A 8 -1.09 11.72 5.78
C ASP A 8 -2.60 11.38 5.84
N GLY A 9 -3.30 11.81 6.89
CA GLY A 9 -4.71 11.53 7.10
C GLY A 9 -5.01 10.14 7.67
N THR A 10 -4.03 9.25 7.80
CA THR A 10 -4.26 7.95 8.45
C THR A 10 -4.57 8.13 9.92
N THR A 11 -5.44 7.26 10.42
CA THR A 11 -5.79 7.24 11.84
C THR A 11 -5.04 6.13 12.54
N PHE A 12 -4.35 6.51 13.59
CA PHE A 12 -3.44 5.66 14.33
C PHE A 12 -4.08 5.18 15.64
N HIS A 13 -4.06 3.89 15.86
CA HIS A 13 -4.38 3.28 17.15
C HIS A 13 -3.40 2.14 17.44
N HIS A 14 -2.95 1.98 18.67
CA HIS A 14 -1.97 0.97 19.09
C HIS A 14 -0.60 1.00 18.35
N GLY A 15 -0.28 2.07 17.63
CA GLY A 15 0.99 2.18 16.91
C GLY A 15 0.92 1.77 15.43
N GLY A 16 -0.26 1.72 14.85
CA GLY A 16 -0.49 1.44 13.43
C GLY A 16 -1.78 2.04 12.90
N VAL A 17 -1.94 2.04 11.59
CA VAL A 17 -3.20 2.38 10.94
C VAL A 17 -4.25 1.35 11.32
N TYR A 18 -5.40 1.83 11.78
CA TYR A 18 -6.44 0.95 12.30
C TYR A 18 -7.85 1.39 11.88
N PRO A 19 -8.29 1.06 10.67
CA PRO A 19 -9.59 1.50 10.13
C PRO A 19 -10.80 1.12 11.01
N SER A 20 -10.78 -0.05 11.65
CA SER A 20 -11.88 -0.48 12.53
C SER A 20 -12.11 0.41 13.76
N TYR A 21 -11.05 1.08 14.26
CA TYR A 21 -11.21 2.08 15.30
C TYR A 21 -11.55 3.45 14.73
N THR A 22 -11.08 3.72 13.50
CA THR A 22 -11.36 4.96 12.80
C THR A 22 -12.85 5.15 12.58
N THR A 23 -13.57 4.11 12.14
CA THR A 23 -14.98 4.19 11.83
C THR A 23 -15.78 4.75 13.03
N GLY A 24 -15.71 4.13 14.19
CA GLY A 24 -16.44 4.61 15.38
C GLY A 24 -16.08 6.05 15.81
N VAL A 25 -14.80 6.44 15.64
CA VAL A 25 -14.34 7.81 15.95
C VAL A 25 -14.89 8.81 14.96
N LEU A 26 -14.85 8.51 13.65
CA LEU A 26 -15.35 9.42 12.62
C LEU A 26 -16.86 9.61 12.70
N ALA A 27 -17.62 8.56 12.98
CA ALA A 27 -19.06 8.67 13.21
C ALA A 27 -19.38 9.60 14.39
N THR A 28 -18.67 9.44 15.52
CA THR A 28 -18.85 10.29 16.71
C THR A 28 -18.44 11.76 16.43
N ILE A 29 -17.32 11.97 15.76
CA ILE A 29 -16.87 13.33 15.38
C ILE A 29 -17.87 13.97 14.41
N GLY A 30 -18.41 13.23 13.44
CA GLY A 30 -19.43 13.72 12.52
C GLY A 30 -20.68 14.20 13.25
N GLN A 31 -21.14 13.45 14.24
CA GLN A 31 -22.27 13.87 15.09
C GLN A 31 -21.93 15.11 15.91
N PHE A 32 -20.76 15.15 16.56
CA PHE A 32 -20.31 16.31 17.33
C PHE A 32 -20.30 17.58 16.47
N ILE A 33 -19.74 17.51 15.26
CA ILE A 33 -19.71 18.64 14.33
C ILE A 33 -21.12 19.07 13.95
N ALA A 34 -22.03 18.13 13.65
CA ALA A 34 -23.41 18.46 13.33
C ALA A 34 -24.14 19.24 14.46
N PHE A 35 -23.80 18.94 15.73
CA PHE A 35 -24.38 19.65 16.88
C PHE A 35 -23.74 20.99 17.19
N THR A 36 -22.45 21.17 16.89
CA THR A 36 -21.68 22.35 17.29
C THR A 36 -21.50 23.38 16.18
N ASN A 37 -21.76 23.01 14.94
CA ASN A 37 -21.60 23.89 13.78
C ASN A 37 -22.46 25.16 13.93
N GLY A 38 -21.85 26.34 13.72
CA GLY A 38 -22.51 27.64 13.89
C GLY A 38 -22.76 28.07 15.34
N THR A 39 -22.17 27.39 16.33
CA THR A 39 -22.23 27.76 17.76
C THR A 39 -20.85 28.17 18.28
N ASP A 40 -20.80 28.68 19.52
CA ASP A 40 -19.54 29.03 20.21
C ASP A 40 -18.62 27.81 20.46
N PHE A 41 -19.12 26.59 20.26
CA PHE A 41 -18.39 25.32 20.41
C PHE A 41 -17.94 24.73 19.08
N GLU A 42 -18.09 25.46 18.00
CA GLU A 42 -17.64 25.02 16.68
C GLU A 42 -16.13 24.80 16.64
N LEU A 43 -15.72 23.72 15.97
CA LEU A 43 -14.30 23.44 15.76
C LEU A 43 -13.66 24.48 14.85
N THR A 44 -12.41 24.83 15.11
CA THR A 44 -11.64 25.71 14.23
C THR A 44 -11.53 25.12 12.82
N GLU A 45 -11.35 25.97 11.83
CA GLU A 45 -11.16 25.55 10.44
C GLU A 45 -9.99 24.56 10.31
N GLU A 46 -8.85 24.84 10.97
CA GLU A 46 -7.70 23.94 10.99
C GLU A 46 -8.05 22.55 11.53
N ALA A 47 -8.81 22.46 12.63
CA ALA A 47 -9.26 21.18 13.19
C ALA A 47 -10.19 20.43 12.21
N ARG A 48 -11.09 21.15 11.54
CA ARG A 48 -12.00 20.56 10.53
C ARG A 48 -11.23 20.06 9.31
N GLN A 49 -10.25 20.84 8.81
CA GLN A 49 -9.37 20.39 7.72
C GLN A 49 -8.59 19.13 8.09
N HIS A 50 -8.08 19.06 9.31
CA HIS A 50 -7.37 17.88 9.80
C HIS A 50 -8.29 16.65 9.89
N ILE A 51 -9.53 16.83 10.35
CA ILE A 51 -10.55 15.77 10.35
C ILE A 51 -10.90 15.36 8.91
N LYS A 52 -11.09 16.32 7.99
CA LYS A 52 -11.35 16.05 6.57
C LYS A 52 -10.27 15.15 5.96
N SER A 53 -9.00 15.34 6.31
CA SER A 53 -7.91 14.50 5.80
C SER A 53 -8.11 13.02 6.13
N ALA A 54 -8.67 12.70 7.32
CA ALA A 54 -8.98 11.34 7.70
C ALA A 54 -10.15 10.74 6.89
N PHE A 55 -11.17 11.54 6.54
CA PHE A 55 -12.25 11.09 5.66
C PHE A 55 -11.74 10.81 4.24
N ILE A 56 -10.86 11.67 3.72
CA ILE A 56 -10.22 11.48 2.41
C ILE A 56 -9.35 10.21 2.43
N ALA A 57 -8.54 10.01 3.47
CA ALA A 57 -7.75 8.80 3.62
C ALA A 57 -8.64 7.55 3.68
N MET A 58 -9.71 7.57 4.49
CA MET A 58 -10.70 6.48 4.57
C MET A 58 -11.29 6.17 3.20
N ARG A 59 -11.74 7.17 2.46
CA ARG A 59 -12.24 7.02 1.09
C ARG A 59 -11.24 6.35 0.17
N ASN A 60 -9.95 6.70 0.28
CA ASN A 60 -8.91 6.22 -0.62
C ASN A 60 -8.53 4.76 -0.32
N TYR A 61 -8.43 4.35 0.95
CA TYR A 61 -8.05 2.99 1.31
C TYR A 61 -9.24 2.03 1.51
N CYS A 62 -10.47 2.51 1.38
CA CYS A 62 -11.67 1.66 1.29
C CYS A 62 -12.12 1.50 -0.16
N ASN A 63 -12.37 0.27 -0.58
CA ASN A 63 -13.13 0.06 -1.81
C ASN A 63 -14.62 -0.03 -1.47
N PHE A 64 -15.33 1.08 -1.61
CA PHE A 64 -16.61 1.37 -0.99
C PHE A 64 -16.53 1.30 0.55
N TYR A 65 -16.81 0.16 1.16
CA TYR A 65 -16.98 0.03 2.61
C TYR A 65 -15.82 -0.72 3.27
N GLU A 66 -15.03 -1.48 2.51
CA GLU A 66 -14.04 -2.40 3.05
C GLU A 66 -12.61 -1.99 2.67
N TRP A 67 -11.67 -2.25 3.56
CA TRP A 67 -10.23 -2.06 3.40
C TRP A 67 -9.49 -3.38 3.25
N GLY A 68 -8.22 -3.30 2.88
CA GLY A 68 -7.37 -4.48 2.70
C GLY A 68 -7.02 -5.18 4.02
N ILE A 69 -6.77 -6.50 3.94
CA ILE A 69 -6.37 -7.35 5.05
C ILE A 69 -5.11 -6.80 5.73
N GLY A 70 -4.13 -6.31 4.96
CA GLY A 70 -2.87 -5.80 5.48
C GLY A 70 -3.00 -4.63 6.46
N ILE A 71 -4.04 -3.80 6.31
CA ILE A 71 -4.30 -2.63 7.19
C ILE A 71 -5.45 -2.86 8.17
N SER A 72 -5.97 -4.09 8.28
CA SER A 72 -7.15 -4.40 9.10
C SER A 72 -6.86 -4.58 10.60
N GLY A 73 -5.61 -4.43 11.04
CA GLY A 73 -5.20 -4.70 12.41
C GLY A 73 -5.44 -6.16 12.79
N ARG A 74 -6.16 -6.42 13.88
CA ARG A 74 -6.47 -7.79 14.35
C ARG A 74 -7.75 -8.40 13.78
N HIS A 75 -8.35 -7.77 12.76
CA HIS A 75 -9.59 -8.26 12.15
C HIS A 75 -9.42 -8.41 10.62
N PRO A 76 -8.57 -9.34 10.14
CA PRO A 76 -8.21 -9.44 8.72
C PRO A 76 -9.41 -9.60 7.79
N PHE A 77 -10.44 -10.32 8.22
CA PHE A 77 -11.69 -10.51 7.47
C PHE A 77 -12.87 -9.72 8.03
N GLY A 78 -12.66 -8.91 9.06
CA GLY A 78 -13.68 -8.10 9.71
C GLY A 78 -13.55 -6.60 9.43
N GLY A 79 -14.57 -5.87 9.86
CA GLY A 79 -14.60 -4.41 9.75
C GLY A 79 -14.99 -3.90 8.37
N LYS A 80 -15.86 -2.90 8.38
CA LYS A 80 -16.29 -2.12 7.22
C LYS A 80 -16.91 -0.82 7.71
N MET A 81 -17.01 0.18 6.84
CA MET A 81 -17.83 1.37 7.12
C MET A 81 -19.30 0.99 7.27
N GLY A 82 -19.92 1.45 8.35
CA GLY A 82 -21.36 1.33 8.60
C GLY A 82 -22.13 2.57 8.11
N SER A 83 -23.45 2.55 8.32
CA SER A 83 -24.32 3.68 7.96
C SER A 83 -23.96 4.98 8.68
N GLU A 84 -23.56 4.88 9.96
CA GLU A 84 -23.17 6.05 10.77
C GLU A 84 -21.86 6.67 10.26
N ASP A 85 -20.91 5.84 9.83
CA ASP A 85 -19.67 6.32 9.23
C ASP A 85 -19.92 7.04 7.89
N ILE A 86 -20.85 6.52 7.09
CA ILE A 86 -21.23 7.13 5.82
C ILE A 86 -21.95 8.46 6.08
N GLU A 87 -22.87 8.52 7.05
CA GLU A 87 -23.58 9.75 7.39
C GLU A 87 -22.61 10.84 7.93
N ALA A 88 -21.52 10.44 8.55
CA ALA A 88 -20.50 11.38 9.00
C ALA A 88 -19.87 12.19 7.84
N PHE A 89 -19.76 11.63 6.62
CA PHE A 89 -19.33 12.39 5.44
C PHE A 89 -20.29 13.56 5.15
N ALA A 90 -21.59 13.34 5.26
CA ALA A 90 -22.58 14.40 5.09
C ALA A 90 -22.46 15.46 6.18
N ASN A 91 -22.33 15.06 7.42
CA ASN A 91 -22.21 15.96 8.56
C ASN A 91 -20.99 16.88 8.45
N ILE A 92 -19.83 16.31 8.05
CA ILE A 92 -18.62 17.10 7.81
C ILE A 92 -18.79 18.01 6.59
N ALA A 93 -19.40 17.53 5.52
CA ALA A 93 -19.67 18.37 4.34
C ALA A 93 -20.51 19.60 4.70
N LEU A 94 -21.54 19.41 5.52
CA LEU A 94 -22.45 20.49 5.95
C LEU A 94 -21.82 21.47 6.96
N SER A 95 -20.64 21.19 7.50
CA SER A 95 -19.95 22.10 8.42
C SER A 95 -19.26 23.29 7.71
N GLY A 96 -19.43 23.42 6.40
CA GLY A 96 -18.89 24.50 5.58
C GLY A 96 -17.91 24.02 4.53
N ASP A 97 -17.57 24.94 3.62
CA ASP A 97 -16.58 24.68 2.55
C ASP A 97 -15.18 24.59 3.13
N LEU A 98 -14.67 23.36 3.22
CA LEU A 98 -13.30 23.09 3.65
C LEU A 98 -12.30 23.14 2.47
N SER A 99 -12.75 23.51 1.27
CA SER A 99 -11.89 23.70 0.09
C SER A 99 -11.35 25.14 -0.04
N GLY A 100 -11.84 26.06 0.78
CA GLY A 100 -11.46 27.49 0.75
C GLY A 100 -12.10 28.28 -0.38
N ARG A 101 -13.11 27.75 -1.07
CA ARG A 101 -13.84 28.45 -2.15
C ARG A 101 -14.97 29.35 -1.65
N GLY A 102 -15.33 29.25 -0.35
CA GLY A 102 -16.39 30.03 0.27
C GLY A 102 -17.80 29.48 0.00
N ASP A 103 -17.92 28.24 -0.43
CA ASP A 103 -19.20 27.56 -0.62
C ASP A 103 -19.89 27.27 0.73
N ALA A 104 -21.22 27.10 0.73
CA ALA A 104 -21.98 26.82 1.94
C ALA A 104 -21.69 25.46 2.56
N PHE A 105 -21.14 24.53 1.79
CA PHE A 105 -20.77 23.17 2.22
C PHE A 105 -19.66 22.59 1.34
N ASP A 106 -19.00 21.53 1.81
CA ASP A 106 -17.92 20.87 1.06
C ASP A 106 -18.48 19.95 -0.03
N HIS A 107 -18.34 20.37 -1.30
CA HIS A 107 -18.84 19.64 -2.47
C HIS A 107 -18.15 18.28 -2.66
N GLY A 108 -16.86 18.17 -2.29
CA GLY A 108 -16.11 16.89 -2.42
C GLY A 108 -16.64 15.82 -1.48
N LEU A 109 -16.78 16.15 -0.20
CA LEU A 109 -17.34 15.23 0.80
C LEU A 109 -18.81 14.92 0.56
N ALA A 110 -19.60 15.90 0.07
CA ALA A 110 -20.98 15.67 -0.34
C ALA A 110 -21.09 14.69 -1.50
N ALA A 111 -20.22 14.80 -2.49
CA ALA A 111 -20.14 13.87 -3.62
C ALA A 111 -19.71 12.47 -3.18
N ASP A 112 -18.72 12.37 -2.26
CA ASP A 112 -18.31 11.10 -1.65
C ASP A 112 -19.44 10.43 -0.87
N TYR A 113 -20.20 11.21 -0.09
CA TYR A 113 -21.40 10.73 0.60
C TYR A 113 -22.40 10.13 -0.39
N LEU A 114 -22.73 10.86 -1.47
CA LEU A 114 -23.68 10.39 -2.50
C LEU A 114 -23.20 9.09 -3.18
N ARG A 115 -21.88 8.93 -3.38
CA ARG A 115 -21.32 7.68 -3.88
C ARG A 115 -21.52 6.54 -2.89
N LEU A 116 -21.22 6.78 -1.61
CA LEU A 116 -21.25 5.75 -0.55
C LEU A 116 -22.66 5.27 -0.23
N ILE A 117 -23.66 6.16 -0.22
CA ILE A 117 -25.07 5.75 -0.01
C ILE A 117 -25.67 5.04 -1.23
N ARG A 118 -25.04 5.13 -2.39
CA ARG A 118 -25.51 4.54 -3.65
C ARG A 118 -26.93 5.04 -3.99
N ASN A 119 -27.92 4.15 -3.96
CA ASN A 119 -29.34 4.46 -4.25
C ASN A 119 -30.13 4.84 -2.97
N GLY A 120 -29.44 5.06 -1.85
CA GLY A 120 -30.11 5.45 -0.60
C GLY A 120 -30.84 6.79 -0.73
N ASP A 121 -31.99 6.89 -0.10
CA ASP A 121 -32.80 8.11 -0.04
C ASP A 121 -32.84 8.64 1.40
N THR A 122 -31.95 9.59 1.69
CA THR A 122 -31.86 10.27 2.99
C THR A 122 -32.13 11.76 2.84
N PRO A 123 -32.43 12.50 3.93
CA PRO A 123 -32.57 13.94 3.86
C PRO A 123 -31.36 14.64 3.27
N ASN A 124 -30.14 14.24 3.68
CA ASN A 124 -28.90 14.80 3.17
C ASN A 124 -28.68 14.47 1.69
N ALA A 125 -29.03 13.26 1.24
CA ALA A 125 -28.95 12.90 -0.16
C ALA A 125 -29.89 13.76 -1.03
N ARG A 126 -31.12 13.98 -0.58
CA ARG A 126 -32.06 14.86 -1.28
C ARG A 126 -31.57 16.30 -1.34
N PHE A 127 -31.02 16.80 -0.22
CA PHE A 127 -30.43 18.14 -0.16
C PHE A 127 -29.29 18.28 -1.16
N PHE A 128 -28.25 17.44 -1.13
CA PHE A 128 -27.10 17.55 -2.03
C PHE A 128 -27.48 17.38 -3.50
N LYS A 129 -28.39 16.47 -3.82
CA LYS A 129 -28.89 16.32 -5.20
C LYS A 129 -29.64 17.56 -5.67
N LYS A 130 -30.42 18.22 -4.80
CA LYS A 130 -31.10 19.47 -5.11
C LYS A 130 -30.12 20.62 -5.36
N GLU A 131 -29.00 20.63 -4.63
CA GLU A 131 -27.88 21.56 -4.85
C GLU A 131 -27.00 21.20 -6.07
N GLY A 132 -27.39 20.21 -6.87
CA GLY A 132 -26.72 19.84 -8.11
C GLY A 132 -25.51 18.92 -7.94
N ILE A 133 -25.24 18.41 -6.74
CA ILE A 133 -24.10 17.52 -6.48
C ILE A 133 -24.37 16.15 -7.11
N GLN A 134 -23.37 15.65 -7.85
CA GLN A 134 -23.36 14.30 -8.41
C GLN A 134 -22.51 13.36 -7.52
N PRO A 135 -22.84 12.06 -7.48
CA PRO A 135 -21.99 11.09 -6.78
C PRO A 135 -20.55 11.14 -7.33
N ALA A 136 -19.57 11.11 -6.44
CA ALA A 136 -18.17 11.05 -6.81
C ALA A 136 -17.84 9.77 -7.60
N GLN A 137 -16.88 9.87 -8.51
CA GLN A 137 -16.27 8.70 -9.13
C GLN A 137 -15.40 7.95 -8.10
N ALA A 138 -15.07 6.68 -8.39
CA ALA A 138 -14.11 5.95 -7.58
C ALA A 138 -12.77 6.72 -7.55
N PRO A 139 -12.09 6.81 -6.39
CA PRO A 139 -10.76 7.43 -6.35
C PRO A 139 -9.80 6.74 -7.32
N GLN A 140 -9.02 7.55 -8.04
CA GLN A 140 -8.02 7.11 -9.01
C GLN A 140 -6.66 7.63 -8.56
N GLY A 141 -5.60 6.83 -8.71
CA GLY A 141 -4.26 7.27 -8.41
C GLY A 141 -3.46 6.28 -7.58
N PHE A 142 -2.31 6.75 -7.13
CA PHE A 142 -1.47 6.10 -6.14
C PHE A 142 -1.37 6.98 -4.89
N PHE A 143 -1.85 6.48 -3.77
CA PHE A 143 -1.91 7.21 -2.50
C PHE A 143 -0.88 6.66 -1.53
N VAL A 144 -0.04 7.55 -0.99
CA VAL A 144 1.05 7.24 -0.07
C VAL A 144 0.58 7.37 1.37
N TYR A 145 0.69 6.29 2.15
CA TYR A 145 0.29 6.22 3.56
C TYR A 145 1.42 5.62 4.41
N ASN A 146 2.55 6.32 4.49
CA ASN A 146 3.75 5.80 5.14
C ASN A 146 3.68 5.76 6.67
N TYR A 147 2.76 6.49 7.30
CA TYR A 147 2.40 6.22 8.70
C TYR A 147 1.76 4.83 8.87
N GLY A 148 1.27 4.22 7.80
CA GLY A 148 0.83 2.83 7.76
C GLY A 148 1.84 1.87 7.12
N SER A 149 3.01 2.35 6.68
CA SER A 149 3.90 1.59 5.80
C SER A 149 3.11 0.98 4.64
N ALA A 150 2.28 1.80 3.98
CA ALA A 150 1.29 1.34 3.01
C ALA A 150 1.24 2.24 1.77
N GLY A 151 0.86 1.62 0.65
CA GLY A 151 0.47 2.29 -0.58
C GLY A 151 -0.89 1.79 -1.05
N ILE A 152 -1.69 2.67 -1.61
CA ILE A 152 -2.98 2.33 -2.20
C ILE A 152 -2.97 2.72 -3.66
N PHE A 153 -3.06 1.72 -4.53
CA PHE A 153 -3.07 1.92 -5.97
C PHE A 153 -4.46 1.64 -6.54
N ARG A 154 -5.04 2.60 -7.28
CA ARG A 154 -6.43 2.53 -7.73
C ARG A 154 -6.62 3.01 -9.16
N ARG A 155 -7.40 2.26 -9.91
CA ARG A 155 -7.98 2.64 -11.21
C ARG A 155 -9.37 2.05 -11.31
N ALA A 156 -10.27 2.71 -12.02
CA ALA A 156 -11.66 2.27 -12.17
C ALA A 156 -12.24 1.83 -10.80
N ASP A 157 -12.80 0.62 -10.72
CA ASP A 157 -13.39 0.08 -9.50
C ASP A 157 -12.46 -0.84 -8.70
N TRP A 158 -11.22 -1.05 -9.15
CA TRP A 158 -10.28 -1.87 -8.41
C TRP A 158 -9.33 -1.05 -7.53
N MET A 159 -8.89 -1.68 -6.47
CA MET A 159 -7.95 -1.14 -5.50
C MET A 159 -6.92 -2.20 -5.12
N VAL A 160 -5.66 -1.80 -5.07
CA VAL A 160 -4.58 -2.60 -4.49
C VAL A 160 -4.15 -1.99 -3.17
N THR A 161 -4.04 -2.84 -2.15
CA THR A 161 -3.42 -2.49 -0.87
C THR A 161 -2.03 -3.11 -0.81
N LEU A 162 -1.00 -2.25 -0.73
CA LEU A 162 0.40 -2.61 -0.51
C LEU A 162 0.72 -2.38 0.96
N LYS A 163 1.34 -3.34 1.65
CA LYS A 163 1.57 -3.21 3.09
C LYS A 163 2.89 -3.85 3.53
N GLY A 164 3.65 -3.07 4.28
CA GLY A 164 4.83 -3.50 5.00
C GLY A 164 4.80 -3.10 6.48
N TYR A 165 5.97 -3.11 7.12
CA TYR A 165 6.13 -2.72 8.52
C TYR A 165 7.57 -2.29 8.80
N THR A 166 7.76 -1.57 9.90
CA THR A 166 9.03 -0.98 10.30
C THR A 166 9.22 -1.09 11.82
N THR A 167 10.26 -0.48 12.35
CA THR A 167 10.42 -0.31 13.79
C THR A 167 9.37 0.62 14.40
N ASP A 168 8.83 1.56 13.61
CA ASP A 168 7.87 2.58 14.04
C ASP A 168 6.42 2.17 13.77
N VAL A 169 6.20 1.39 12.69
CA VAL A 169 4.89 0.96 12.22
C VAL A 169 4.77 -0.55 12.33
N TRP A 170 3.83 -1.04 13.11
CA TRP A 170 3.60 -2.48 13.26
C TRP A 170 3.09 -3.16 11.97
N GLY A 171 3.39 -4.44 11.86
CA GLY A 171 2.95 -5.29 10.76
C GLY A 171 1.57 -5.87 10.95
N ALA A 172 1.33 -6.46 12.13
CA ALA A 172 0.07 -7.05 12.52
C ALA A 172 -0.17 -6.86 14.00
N GLU A 173 -1.42 -6.72 14.41
CA GLU A 173 -1.80 -6.88 15.80
C GLU A 173 -2.28 -8.31 16.03
N ILE A 174 -1.55 -9.05 16.85
CA ILE A 174 -1.92 -10.37 17.31
C ILE A 174 -2.39 -10.22 18.75
N TYR A 175 -3.68 -10.45 18.96
CA TYR A 175 -4.30 -10.32 20.28
C TYR A 175 -4.42 -11.68 20.96
N ALA A 176 -4.64 -11.69 22.28
CA ALA A 176 -4.76 -12.94 23.05
C ALA A 176 -5.80 -13.92 22.50
N LYS A 177 -6.84 -13.42 21.86
CA LYS A 177 -7.96 -14.21 21.33
C LYS A 177 -8.23 -13.97 19.83
N ASP A 178 -7.67 -12.93 19.25
CA ASP A 178 -7.94 -12.53 17.88
C ASP A 178 -6.66 -12.55 17.04
N ASN A 179 -6.78 -12.84 15.75
CA ASN A 179 -5.69 -12.79 14.75
C ASN A 179 -4.44 -13.61 15.10
N ARG A 180 -4.62 -14.74 15.73
CA ARG A 180 -3.51 -15.58 16.21
C ARG A 180 -2.60 -16.09 15.08
N TYR A 181 -3.13 -16.17 13.86
CA TYR A 181 -2.43 -16.64 12.66
C TYR A 181 -2.01 -15.51 11.72
N GLY A 182 -2.29 -14.23 12.07
CA GLY A 182 -2.06 -13.07 11.21
C GLY A 182 -0.61 -12.57 11.15
N ARG A 183 0.37 -13.39 11.47
CA ARG A 183 1.79 -13.09 11.51
C ARG A 183 2.29 -12.39 10.25
N TYR A 184 1.82 -12.82 9.09
CA TYR A 184 2.35 -12.44 7.79
C TYR A 184 1.59 -11.31 7.07
N GLN A 185 0.62 -10.64 7.72
CA GLN A 185 -0.22 -9.61 7.09
C GLN A 185 0.54 -8.48 6.38
N SER A 186 1.78 -8.22 6.78
CA SER A 186 2.57 -7.08 6.32
C SER A 186 3.95 -7.43 5.76
N TYR A 187 4.17 -8.68 5.35
CA TYR A 187 5.44 -9.11 4.76
C TYR A 187 5.56 -8.74 3.28
N GLY A 188 5.23 -7.47 2.96
CA GLY A 188 5.14 -6.98 1.59
C GLY A 188 3.89 -7.50 0.89
N SER A 189 2.74 -7.45 1.55
CA SER A 189 1.48 -7.93 0.96
C SER A 189 0.99 -7.04 -0.17
N VAL A 190 0.34 -7.66 -1.16
CA VAL A 190 -0.21 -7.03 -2.36
C VAL A 190 -1.60 -7.61 -2.59
N GLN A 191 -2.64 -6.92 -2.12
CA GLN A 191 -4.01 -7.42 -2.21
C GLN A 191 -4.83 -6.61 -3.21
N ILE A 192 -5.41 -7.28 -4.20
CA ILE A 192 -6.25 -6.66 -5.24
C ILE A 192 -7.73 -6.90 -4.90
N MET A 193 -8.50 -5.84 -4.72
CA MET A 193 -9.95 -5.88 -4.58
C MET A 193 -10.61 -5.14 -5.74
N GLY A 194 -11.32 -5.85 -6.62
CA GLY A 194 -11.93 -5.26 -7.81
C GLY A 194 -13.23 -5.94 -8.24
N LYS A 195 -13.80 -6.83 -7.40
CA LYS A 195 -15.01 -7.59 -7.75
C LYS A 195 -16.06 -7.52 -6.65
N GLY A 196 -17.32 -7.66 -7.06
CA GLY A 196 -18.50 -7.52 -6.20
C GLY A 196 -19.35 -6.30 -6.59
N ASN A 197 -20.55 -6.20 -6.05
CA ASN A 197 -21.44 -5.07 -6.26
C ASN A 197 -22.17 -4.70 -4.95
N PRO A 198 -21.61 -3.80 -4.13
CA PRO A 198 -20.34 -3.08 -4.34
C PRO A 198 -19.12 -4.00 -4.24
N VAL A 199 -17.97 -3.49 -4.70
CA VAL A 199 -16.71 -4.23 -4.56
C VAL A 199 -16.44 -4.52 -3.08
N SER A 200 -16.01 -5.77 -2.81
CA SER A 200 -15.79 -6.27 -1.45
C SER A 200 -14.67 -7.31 -1.41
N ARG A 201 -14.15 -7.62 -0.22
CA ARG A 201 -13.18 -8.69 -0.01
C ARG A 201 -13.73 -10.03 -0.51
N ALA A 202 -14.90 -10.41 -0.04
CA ALA A 202 -15.53 -11.67 -0.44
C ALA A 202 -15.85 -11.74 -1.94
N GLY A 203 -16.32 -10.63 -2.53
CA GLY A 203 -16.54 -10.52 -3.97
C GLY A 203 -15.26 -10.66 -4.78
N SER A 204 -14.11 -10.31 -4.21
CA SER A 204 -12.77 -10.43 -4.81
C SER A 204 -12.03 -11.72 -4.41
N GLY A 205 -12.73 -12.70 -3.82
CA GLY A 205 -12.18 -14.01 -3.49
C GLY A 205 -11.52 -14.14 -2.13
N PHE A 206 -11.55 -13.08 -1.30
CA PHE A 206 -10.95 -13.09 0.04
C PHE A 206 -12.01 -13.46 1.09
N VAL A 207 -12.02 -14.74 1.49
CA VAL A 207 -12.91 -15.31 2.51
C VAL A 207 -12.11 -16.06 3.56
N GLN A 208 -12.59 -16.09 4.81
CA GLN A 208 -11.84 -16.66 5.91
C GLN A 208 -11.91 -18.19 5.95
N GLU A 209 -13.06 -18.77 5.54
CA GLU A 209 -13.29 -20.20 5.60
C GLU A 209 -12.36 -20.95 4.64
N GLY A 210 -11.40 -21.69 5.20
CA GLY A 210 -10.36 -22.41 4.45
C GLY A 210 -9.14 -21.56 4.09
N TRP A 211 -9.02 -20.32 4.57
CA TRP A 211 -7.89 -19.43 4.27
C TRP A 211 -6.55 -19.98 4.78
N ASP A 212 -5.58 -20.16 3.88
CA ASP A 212 -4.20 -20.46 4.27
C ASP A 212 -3.50 -19.18 4.76
N TRP A 213 -3.28 -19.11 6.06
CA TRP A 213 -2.70 -17.94 6.74
C TRP A 213 -1.23 -17.69 6.39
N ASN A 214 -0.56 -18.68 5.78
CA ASN A 214 0.80 -18.51 5.26
C ASN A 214 0.82 -17.75 3.92
N ARG A 215 -0.29 -17.76 3.18
CA ARG A 215 -0.34 -17.32 1.77
C ARG A 215 -1.20 -16.07 1.58
N LEU A 216 -0.86 -14.95 2.20
CA LEU A 216 -1.43 -13.66 1.80
C LEU A 216 -0.75 -13.19 0.50
N PRO A 217 -1.50 -12.76 -0.54
CA PRO A 217 -0.91 -12.34 -1.81
C PRO A 217 0.21 -11.32 -1.66
N GLY A 218 1.28 -11.49 -2.42
CA GLY A 218 2.48 -10.66 -2.44
C GLY A 218 3.47 -10.96 -1.31
N THR A 219 3.10 -11.65 -0.23
CA THR A 219 4.00 -11.91 0.90
C THR A 219 5.06 -12.96 0.55
N THR A 220 6.25 -12.79 1.15
CA THR A 220 7.28 -13.83 1.20
C THR A 220 7.34 -14.37 2.62
N THR A 221 7.11 -15.67 2.80
CA THR A 221 6.84 -16.28 4.11
C THR A 221 7.48 -17.67 4.21
N ILE A 222 7.70 -18.14 5.43
CA ILE A 222 7.96 -19.55 5.70
C ILE A 222 6.62 -20.22 5.93
N HIS A 223 6.31 -21.29 5.18
CA HIS A 223 5.02 -21.98 5.24
C HIS A 223 4.96 -22.90 6.46
N LEU A 224 4.44 -22.38 7.55
CA LEU A 224 4.44 -23.03 8.86
C LEU A 224 3.13 -23.80 9.13
N PRO A 225 3.18 -24.91 9.89
CA PRO A 225 1.97 -25.52 10.44
C PRO A 225 1.33 -24.61 11.49
N PHE A 226 0.03 -24.80 11.77
CA PHE A 226 -0.74 -23.93 12.67
C PHE A 226 -0.13 -23.78 14.07
N GLU A 227 0.49 -24.83 14.57
CA GLU A 227 1.11 -24.86 15.90
C GLU A 227 2.31 -23.92 16.01
N LEU A 228 3.03 -23.68 14.92
CA LEU A 228 4.14 -22.73 14.83
C LEU A 228 3.71 -21.36 14.32
N LEU A 229 2.63 -21.30 13.54
CA LEU A 229 2.07 -20.07 13.03
C LEU A 229 1.27 -19.31 14.11
N ASP A 230 0.61 -20.04 15.04
CA ASP A 230 -0.04 -19.44 16.21
C ASP A 230 1.00 -18.71 17.05
N SER A 231 0.79 -17.44 17.29
CA SER A 231 1.74 -16.63 18.07
C SER A 231 1.85 -17.16 19.50
N PRO A 232 3.06 -17.45 19.99
CA PRO A 232 3.29 -17.89 21.37
C PRO A 232 3.09 -16.76 22.37
N LEU A 233 3.05 -15.52 21.90
CA LEU A 233 3.00 -14.33 22.73
C LEU A 233 1.65 -14.21 23.43
N LYS A 234 1.68 -13.96 24.74
CA LYS A 234 0.50 -13.75 25.57
C LYS A 234 0.11 -12.27 25.51
N GLY A 235 -1.19 -12.00 25.47
CA GLY A 235 -1.69 -10.63 25.42
C GLY A 235 -1.68 -10.05 23.99
N THR A 236 -1.52 -8.74 23.89
CA THR A 236 -1.46 -8.02 22.62
C THR A 236 -0.02 -7.90 22.13
N THR A 237 0.25 -8.38 20.94
CA THR A 237 1.55 -8.27 20.29
C THR A 237 1.44 -7.45 19.04
N MET A 238 2.30 -6.45 18.93
CA MET A 238 2.48 -5.64 17.74
C MET A 238 3.79 -6.04 17.09
N ALA A 239 3.71 -6.91 16.08
CA ALA A 239 4.89 -7.36 15.36
C ALA A 239 5.55 -6.16 14.65
N ARG A 240 6.84 -5.90 14.94
CA ARG A 240 7.64 -4.83 14.36
C ARG A 240 8.92 -5.41 13.77
N SER A 241 9.50 -4.69 12.84
CA SER A 241 10.83 -4.97 12.30
C SER A 241 11.92 -4.26 13.09
N GLU A 242 13.17 -4.57 12.84
CA GLU A 242 14.33 -3.75 13.21
C GLU A 242 14.74 -2.83 12.05
N GLU A 243 14.19 -3.05 10.87
CA GLU A 243 14.39 -2.23 9.68
C GLU A 243 13.41 -1.06 9.63
N ASN A 244 13.86 0.08 9.12
CA ASN A 244 13.05 1.28 8.96
C ASN A 244 12.61 1.53 7.52
N PHE A 245 13.21 0.84 6.54
CA PHE A 245 12.89 1.03 5.14
C PHE A 245 11.72 0.15 4.71
N SER A 246 10.52 0.70 4.85
CA SER A 246 9.30 0.12 4.30
C SER A 246 8.24 1.19 4.08
N GLY A 247 7.73 1.29 2.87
CA GLY A 247 6.67 2.22 2.51
C GLY A 247 6.55 2.44 1.02
N SER A 248 5.92 3.53 0.65
CA SER A 248 5.56 3.83 -0.73
C SER A 248 5.98 5.24 -1.16
N SER A 249 6.07 5.45 -2.47
CA SER A 249 6.27 6.73 -3.13
C SER A 249 5.36 6.84 -4.35
N SER A 250 5.09 8.05 -4.81
CA SER A 250 4.29 8.31 -6.01
C SER A 250 4.93 9.35 -6.91
N LEU A 251 4.53 9.35 -8.18
CA LEU A 251 4.86 10.38 -9.17
C LEU A 251 3.58 10.83 -9.88
N GLY A 252 3.32 12.14 -9.87
CA GLY A 252 2.13 12.75 -10.46
C GLY A 252 0.82 12.27 -9.84
N GLY A 253 0.85 11.67 -8.65
CA GLY A 253 -0.30 11.12 -7.96
C GLY A 253 -0.98 9.94 -8.66
N MET A 254 -0.47 9.51 -9.83
CA MET A 254 -1.10 8.45 -10.63
C MET A 254 -0.33 7.13 -10.59
N ASN A 255 0.97 7.18 -10.68
CA ASN A 255 1.85 6.01 -10.63
C ASN A 255 2.66 6.04 -9.34
N GLY A 256 3.14 4.88 -8.91
CA GLY A 256 3.87 4.83 -7.66
C GLY A 256 4.66 3.54 -7.49
N MET A 257 5.25 3.40 -6.33
CA MET A 257 6.01 2.22 -5.96
C MET A 257 5.94 1.96 -4.47
N PHE A 258 6.21 0.73 -4.09
CA PHE A 258 6.36 0.27 -2.72
C PHE A 258 7.67 -0.50 -2.59
N ALA A 259 8.37 -0.35 -1.47
CA ALA A 259 9.57 -1.14 -1.19
C ALA A 259 9.67 -1.46 0.31
N ILE A 260 10.35 -2.58 0.63
CA ILE A 260 10.58 -3.02 2.01
C ILE A 260 11.89 -3.80 2.12
N LYS A 261 12.68 -3.48 3.14
CA LYS A 261 13.63 -4.42 3.75
C LYS A 261 12.85 -5.26 4.76
N LEU A 262 12.48 -6.47 4.36
CA LEU A 262 11.79 -7.42 5.24
C LEU A 262 12.80 -8.02 6.20
N MET A 263 12.48 -8.00 7.49
CA MET A 263 13.25 -8.65 8.54
C MET A 263 12.32 -9.14 9.66
N GLU A 264 12.34 -10.41 9.98
CA GLU A 264 11.69 -10.95 11.19
C GLU A 264 12.52 -10.62 12.42
N ARG A 265 11.86 -10.19 13.49
CA ARG A 265 12.53 -10.01 14.79
C ARG A 265 12.70 -11.33 15.52
N ASP A 266 13.60 -11.33 16.48
CA ASP A 266 13.81 -12.43 17.40
C ASP A 266 12.65 -12.51 18.43
N TYR A 267 11.64 -13.29 18.07
CA TYR A 267 10.54 -13.71 18.94
C TYR A 267 10.51 -15.25 18.98
N ASP A 268 9.98 -15.81 20.05
CA ASP A 268 9.71 -17.26 20.11
C ASP A 268 8.93 -17.70 18.86
N ASN A 269 9.33 -18.81 18.24
CA ASN A 269 8.76 -19.36 16.98
C ASN A 269 8.91 -18.49 15.74
N PHE A 270 9.68 -17.40 15.79
CA PHE A 270 10.04 -16.63 14.63
C PHE A 270 11.46 -16.99 14.18
N THR A 271 11.77 -16.71 12.92
CA THR A 271 13.10 -16.99 12.33
C THR A 271 13.83 -15.67 12.18
N SER A 272 14.65 -15.30 13.18
CA SER A 272 15.27 -13.98 13.31
C SER A 272 16.25 -13.60 12.19
N ASP A 273 16.74 -14.59 11.43
CA ASP A 273 17.57 -14.39 10.25
C ASP A 273 16.79 -14.38 8.94
N PHE A 274 15.43 -14.40 9.00
CA PHE A 274 14.63 -14.27 7.82
C PHE A 274 14.62 -12.83 7.32
N VAL A 275 15.26 -12.63 6.16
CA VAL A 275 15.39 -11.34 5.49
C VAL A 275 15.04 -11.45 4.02
N ALA A 276 14.58 -10.33 3.44
CA ALA A 276 14.36 -10.16 2.00
C ALA A 276 14.32 -8.68 1.63
N ARG A 277 14.65 -8.34 0.39
CA ARG A 277 14.39 -7.03 -0.21
C ARG A 277 13.30 -7.19 -1.25
N LYS A 278 12.25 -6.40 -1.13
CA LYS A 278 11.08 -6.50 -2.01
C LYS A 278 10.67 -5.14 -2.53
N SER A 279 10.22 -5.07 -3.77
CA SER A 279 9.63 -3.88 -4.36
C SER A 279 8.46 -4.20 -5.28
N VAL A 280 7.54 -3.26 -5.41
CA VAL A 280 6.41 -3.29 -6.33
C VAL A 280 6.35 -1.94 -7.03
N PHE A 281 6.45 -1.93 -8.35
CA PHE A 281 6.33 -0.75 -9.18
C PHE A 281 4.95 -0.76 -9.86
N CYS A 282 4.21 0.32 -9.74
CA CYS A 282 2.80 0.41 -10.12
C CYS A 282 2.62 1.44 -11.25
N PHE A 283 2.30 0.98 -12.45
CA PHE A 283 2.12 1.79 -13.64
C PHE A 283 0.79 1.44 -14.34
N ASP A 284 -0.08 2.41 -14.57
CA ASP A 284 -1.43 2.23 -15.14
C ASP A 284 -2.25 1.13 -14.42
N ASN A 285 -2.36 -0.07 -15.00
CA ASN A 285 -3.00 -1.25 -14.40
C ASN A 285 -2.00 -2.41 -14.21
N ARG A 286 -0.70 -2.12 -14.20
CA ARG A 286 0.40 -3.10 -14.07
C ARG A 286 1.14 -2.92 -12.76
N MET A 287 1.57 -4.03 -12.18
CA MET A 287 2.51 -4.06 -11.07
C MET A 287 3.68 -4.97 -11.43
N ILE A 288 4.90 -4.46 -11.29
CA ILE A 288 6.13 -5.23 -11.45
C ILE A 288 6.68 -5.50 -10.05
N CYS A 289 6.74 -6.78 -9.67
CA CYS A 289 7.09 -7.24 -8.34
C CYS A 289 8.45 -7.93 -8.37
N LEU A 290 9.40 -7.40 -7.60
CA LEU A 290 10.77 -7.90 -7.53
C LEU A 290 11.13 -8.30 -6.10
N GLY A 291 11.91 -9.37 -5.97
CA GLY A 291 12.49 -9.80 -4.70
C GLY A 291 13.91 -10.27 -4.87
N THR A 292 14.76 -9.95 -3.88
CA THR A 292 16.16 -10.37 -3.80
C THR A 292 16.59 -10.61 -2.36
N GLY A 293 17.70 -11.33 -2.17
CA GLY A 293 18.28 -11.56 -0.85
C GLY A 293 17.38 -12.38 0.07
N ILE A 294 16.46 -13.18 -0.47
CA ILE A 294 15.57 -14.02 0.34
C ILE A 294 16.39 -15.09 1.03
N THR A 295 16.56 -14.95 2.33
CA THR A 295 17.47 -15.80 3.12
C THR A 295 16.86 -16.10 4.48
N ASN A 296 16.95 -17.34 4.94
CA ASN A 296 16.70 -17.75 6.32
C ASN A 296 17.34 -19.11 6.60
N SER A 297 17.41 -19.49 7.89
CA SER A 297 17.99 -20.77 8.34
C SER A 297 16.97 -21.89 8.57
N ASN A 298 15.68 -21.65 8.31
CA ASN A 298 14.65 -22.66 8.55
C ASN A 298 14.76 -23.83 7.56
N ALA A 299 15.30 -24.95 8.02
CA ALA A 299 15.50 -26.16 7.22
C ALA A 299 14.28 -27.11 7.24
N ASP A 300 13.26 -26.82 8.04
CA ASP A 300 12.12 -27.73 8.22
C ASP A 300 10.97 -27.40 7.26
N TYR A 301 10.76 -26.09 6.97
CA TYR A 301 9.61 -25.61 6.20
C TYR A 301 10.03 -24.78 4.99
N PRO A 302 9.29 -24.88 3.87
CA PRO A 302 9.62 -24.14 2.66
C PRO A 302 9.35 -22.63 2.82
N THR A 303 10.14 -21.82 2.15
CA THR A 303 9.92 -20.38 1.96
C THR A 303 9.23 -20.15 0.62
N GLU A 304 8.17 -19.35 0.61
CA GLU A 304 7.32 -19.12 -0.54
C GLU A 304 7.05 -17.64 -0.74
N THR A 305 6.94 -17.17 -1.99
CA THR A 305 6.34 -15.86 -2.33
C THR A 305 4.99 -16.10 -2.98
N THR A 306 3.92 -15.69 -2.32
CA THR A 306 2.56 -15.91 -2.80
C THR A 306 2.21 -14.94 -3.92
N LEU A 307 1.80 -15.45 -5.07
CA LEU A 307 1.24 -14.66 -6.16
C LEU A 307 -0.21 -14.28 -5.84
N PHE A 308 -1.04 -15.29 -5.64
CA PHE A 308 -2.44 -15.12 -5.22
C PHE A 308 -2.94 -16.31 -4.40
N GLN A 309 -3.96 -16.06 -3.61
CA GLN A 309 -4.84 -17.03 -3.00
C GLN A 309 -6.26 -16.45 -3.02
N THR A 310 -7.18 -17.10 -3.71
CA THR A 310 -8.56 -16.67 -3.89
C THR A 310 -9.53 -17.84 -3.75
N LYS A 311 -10.72 -17.60 -3.25
CA LYS A 311 -11.79 -18.59 -3.26
C LYS A 311 -12.03 -19.08 -4.69
N PHE A 312 -12.01 -20.39 -4.89
CA PHE A 312 -12.23 -20.97 -6.21
C PHE A 312 -13.62 -20.64 -6.76
N ASN A 313 -13.67 -20.11 -7.97
CA ASN A 313 -14.90 -19.68 -8.65
C ASN A 313 -15.18 -20.44 -9.96
N GLY A 314 -14.53 -21.61 -10.13
CA GLY A 314 -14.67 -22.44 -11.32
C GLY A 314 -13.65 -22.19 -12.42
N LYS A 315 -12.75 -21.20 -12.26
CA LYS A 315 -11.66 -20.92 -13.20
C LYS A 315 -10.34 -21.49 -12.67
N GLU A 316 -9.71 -22.35 -13.47
CA GLU A 316 -8.40 -22.93 -13.14
C GLU A 316 -7.28 -21.86 -13.20
N PRO A 317 -6.24 -21.94 -12.36
CA PRO A 317 -5.19 -20.91 -12.30
C PRO A 317 -4.23 -20.86 -13.49
N LYS A 318 -4.26 -21.86 -14.37
CA LYS A 318 -3.41 -21.90 -15.57
C LYS A 318 -4.01 -21.07 -16.70
N ALA A 319 -3.20 -20.23 -17.36
CA ALA A 319 -3.49 -19.75 -18.68
C ALA A 319 -3.30 -20.90 -19.71
N ASP A 320 -4.03 -20.84 -20.82
CA ASP A 320 -4.07 -21.92 -21.84
C ASP A 320 -2.74 -22.16 -22.60
N ASN A 321 -1.69 -21.37 -22.32
CA ASN A 321 -0.38 -21.47 -22.97
C ASN A 321 0.72 -21.82 -21.94
N ASP A 322 1.72 -22.59 -22.37
CA ASP A 322 2.87 -23.06 -21.56
C ASP A 322 3.81 -21.94 -21.04
N ASP A 323 3.52 -20.68 -21.30
CA ASP A 323 4.27 -19.50 -20.89
C ASP A 323 3.80 -19.01 -19.51
N TYR A 324 4.28 -19.47 -18.42
CA TYR A 324 4.23 -18.95 -17.03
C TYR A 324 3.20 -17.85 -16.71
N TRP A 325 2.12 -17.74 -17.49
CA TRP A 325 0.97 -16.89 -17.27
C TRP A 325 -0.07 -17.64 -16.44
N LEU A 326 -0.54 -16.98 -15.40
CA LEU A 326 -1.54 -17.50 -14.48
C LEU A 326 -2.66 -16.47 -14.35
N HIS A 327 -3.84 -16.89 -13.88
CA HIS A 327 -4.90 -15.96 -13.47
C HIS A 327 -5.51 -16.40 -12.14
N ASP A 328 -5.95 -15.41 -11.35
CA ASP A 328 -6.51 -15.65 -10.02
C ASP A 328 -8.00 -16.04 -10.01
N GLY A 329 -8.63 -16.11 -11.18
CA GLY A 329 -10.08 -16.31 -11.35
C GLY A 329 -10.92 -15.02 -11.24
N TYR A 330 -10.32 -13.90 -10.85
CA TYR A 330 -10.98 -12.60 -10.63
C TYR A 330 -10.51 -11.53 -11.62
N ASP A 331 -10.10 -11.98 -12.81
CA ASP A 331 -9.64 -11.19 -13.96
C ASP A 331 -8.32 -10.44 -13.71
N ASN A 332 -7.47 -10.93 -12.81
CA ASN A 332 -6.08 -10.49 -12.70
C ASN A 332 -5.16 -11.58 -13.24
N TYR A 333 -4.14 -11.17 -14.00
CA TYR A 333 -3.21 -12.05 -14.68
C TYR A 333 -1.81 -11.84 -14.13
N TYR A 334 -1.07 -12.94 -14.01
CA TYR A 334 0.28 -12.98 -13.42
C TYR A 334 1.24 -13.59 -14.43
N HIS A 335 2.31 -12.89 -14.74
CA HIS A 335 3.40 -13.40 -15.57
C HIS A 335 4.67 -13.53 -14.73
N VAL A 336 5.13 -14.74 -14.50
CA VAL A 336 6.35 -15.00 -13.73
C VAL A 336 7.54 -15.11 -14.69
N VAL A 337 8.50 -14.20 -14.53
CA VAL A 337 9.72 -14.11 -15.34
C VAL A 337 10.87 -14.89 -14.69
N ASP A 338 10.94 -14.86 -13.35
CA ASP A 338 11.96 -15.57 -12.58
C ASP A 338 11.34 -16.18 -11.31
N GLY A 339 11.59 -17.47 -11.11
CA GLY A 339 11.15 -18.23 -9.95
C GLY A 339 10.50 -19.58 -10.31
N THR A 340 10.53 -20.50 -9.36
CA THR A 340 9.88 -21.83 -9.50
C THR A 340 8.42 -21.74 -9.12
N VAL A 341 7.52 -21.69 -10.11
CA VAL A 341 6.07 -21.53 -9.91
C VAL A 341 5.41 -22.83 -9.49
N ARG A 342 4.53 -22.72 -8.49
CA ARG A 342 3.56 -23.73 -8.11
C ARG A 342 2.15 -23.15 -8.16
N SER A 343 1.18 -23.93 -8.59
CA SER A 343 -0.23 -23.56 -8.56
C SER A 343 -1.11 -24.76 -8.25
N GLN A 344 -2.23 -24.52 -7.60
CA GLN A 344 -3.20 -25.56 -7.27
C GLN A 344 -4.61 -25.03 -7.14
N VAL A 345 -5.57 -25.93 -7.34
CA VAL A 345 -6.94 -25.80 -6.82
C VAL A 345 -7.13 -26.91 -5.81
N ALA A 346 -7.39 -26.55 -4.57
CA ALA A 346 -7.44 -27.51 -3.48
C ALA A 346 -8.53 -27.17 -2.45
N ASP A 347 -9.09 -28.20 -1.83
CA ASP A 347 -9.84 -28.06 -0.60
C ASP A 347 -8.82 -27.81 0.53
N GLN A 348 -8.94 -26.67 1.18
CA GLN A 348 -8.05 -26.24 2.26
C GLN A 348 -8.76 -26.35 3.61
N GLU A 349 -8.12 -26.99 4.57
CA GLU A 349 -8.49 -26.91 5.97
C GLU A 349 -7.76 -25.74 6.64
N SER A 350 -8.45 -25.02 7.48
CA SER A 350 -7.92 -23.84 8.17
C SER A 350 -8.50 -23.68 9.57
N ARG A 351 -8.17 -22.54 10.19
CA ARG A 351 -8.65 -22.13 11.49
C ARG A 351 -9.22 -20.71 11.41
N HIS A 352 -10.37 -20.52 12.06
CA HIS A 352 -10.95 -19.19 12.20
C HIS A 352 -10.06 -18.29 13.08
N GLU A 353 -9.83 -17.05 12.68
CA GLU A 353 -8.90 -16.10 13.33
C GLU A 353 -9.18 -15.89 14.82
N LYS A 354 -10.46 -15.91 15.20
CA LYS A 354 -10.95 -15.58 16.53
C LYS A 354 -11.34 -16.82 17.34
N THR A 355 -12.19 -17.68 16.80
CA THR A 355 -12.72 -18.84 17.53
C THR A 355 -11.75 -20.03 17.50
N ARG A 356 -10.79 -20.03 16.55
CA ARG A 356 -9.85 -21.14 16.27
C ARG A 356 -10.54 -22.45 15.87
N GLU A 357 -11.82 -22.41 15.61
CA GLU A 357 -12.55 -23.53 15.06
C GLU A 357 -12.03 -23.92 13.69
N LYS A 358 -12.11 -25.17 13.36
CA LYS A 358 -11.76 -25.64 12.02
C LYS A 358 -12.70 -25.03 10.99
N THR A 359 -12.12 -24.55 9.92
CA THR A 359 -12.83 -24.07 8.74
C THR A 359 -12.31 -24.80 7.52
N ALA A 360 -13.09 -24.82 6.44
CA ALA A 360 -12.67 -25.41 5.18
C ALA A 360 -13.23 -24.62 4.01
N GLY A 361 -12.52 -24.62 2.89
CA GLY A 361 -12.95 -23.97 1.65
C GLY A 361 -12.10 -24.42 0.48
N LYS A 362 -12.63 -24.25 -0.73
CA LYS A 362 -11.90 -24.56 -1.96
C LYS A 362 -11.28 -23.28 -2.51
N PHE A 363 -9.96 -23.33 -2.70
CA PHE A 363 -9.18 -22.18 -3.15
C PHE A 363 -8.37 -22.48 -4.40
N SER A 364 -8.17 -21.44 -5.20
CA SER A 364 -7.14 -21.34 -6.23
C SER A 364 -5.96 -20.56 -5.65
N SER A 365 -4.77 -21.11 -5.71
CA SER A 365 -3.56 -20.45 -5.22
C SER A 365 -2.36 -20.70 -6.13
N ALA A 366 -1.46 -19.71 -6.17
CA ALA A 366 -0.18 -19.83 -6.84
C ALA A 366 0.91 -19.11 -6.04
N TRP A 367 2.13 -19.67 -6.07
CA TRP A 367 3.29 -19.13 -5.38
C TRP A 367 4.59 -19.46 -6.10
N ILE A 368 5.63 -18.71 -5.80
CA ILE A 368 7.01 -18.99 -6.17
C ILE A 368 7.66 -19.71 -4.99
N GLU A 369 8.20 -20.90 -5.22
CA GLU A 369 8.86 -21.73 -4.21
C GLU A 369 10.35 -21.40 -4.15
N HIS A 370 10.86 -21.03 -2.98
CA HIS A 370 12.28 -20.78 -2.73
C HIS A 370 12.99 -21.95 -2.06
N GLY A 371 12.24 -23.02 -1.68
CA GLY A 371 12.76 -24.17 -0.95
C GLY A 371 12.94 -23.88 0.54
N LYS A 372 13.64 -24.80 1.21
CA LYS A 372 13.95 -24.70 2.65
C LYS A 372 15.29 -24.04 2.85
N ALA A 373 15.41 -23.20 3.88
CA ALA A 373 16.62 -22.43 4.19
C ALA A 373 17.24 -21.78 2.95
N PRO A 374 16.48 -21.00 2.17
CA PRO A 374 16.98 -20.35 0.97
C PRO A 374 18.15 -19.41 1.31
N LYS A 375 19.08 -19.29 0.36
CA LYS A 375 20.19 -18.33 0.44
C LYS A 375 20.17 -17.47 -0.82
N ASP A 376 19.98 -16.19 -0.63
CA ASP A 376 19.94 -15.18 -1.70
C ASP A 376 18.91 -15.50 -2.81
N GLY A 377 17.73 -16.00 -2.42
CA GLY A 377 16.64 -16.28 -3.35
C GLY A 377 16.12 -15.00 -4.03
N THR A 378 15.63 -15.17 -5.26
CA THR A 378 15.11 -14.06 -6.07
C THR A 378 13.77 -14.39 -6.67
N TYR A 379 13.05 -13.36 -7.13
CA TYR A 379 11.88 -13.50 -8.00
C TYR A 379 11.64 -12.26 -8.84
N GLU A 380 10.97 -12.47 -9.96
CA GLU A 380 10.39 -11.42 -10.79
C GLU A 380 9.04 -11.87 -11.34
N TYR A 381 8.00 -11.07 -11.13
CA TYR A 381 6.71 -11.27 -11.78
C TYR A 381 6.00 -9.96 -12.04
N MET A 382 5.16 -9.95 -13.07
CA MET A 382 4.24 -8.86 -13.38
C MET A 382 2.80 -9.28 -13.04
N VAL A 383 2.02 -8.34 -12.54
CA VAL A 383 0.56 -8.47 -12.38
C VAL A 383 -0.11 -7.49 -13.32
N LEU A 384 -1.08 -7.97 -14.09
CA LEU A 384 -1.92 -7.18 -14.97
C LEU A 384 -3.35 -7.22 -14.42
N ILE A 385 -3.85 -6.06 -14.00
CA ILE A 385 -5.12 -5.95 -13.27
C ILE A 385 -6.24 -5.65 -14.26
N GLN A 386 -7.20 -6.59 -14.37
CA GLN A 386 -8.41 -6.46 -15.18
C GLN A 386 -8.17 -5.90 -16.60
N PRO A 387 -7.22 -6.48 -17.37
CA PRO A 387 -6.94 -6.02 -18.72
C PRO A 387 -8.12 -6.26 -19.67
N SER A 388 -8.16 -5.50 -20.74
CA SER A 388 -8.92 -5.90 -21.93
C SER A 388 -8.24 -7.10 -22.61
N ALA A 389 -9.01 -7.87 -23.39
CA ALA A 389 -8.44 -9.00 -24.14
C ALA A 389 -7.33 -8.56 -25.12
N ALA A 390 -7.47 -7.39 -25.73
CA ALA A 390 -6.46 -6.84 -26.64
C ALA A 390 -5.16 -6.46 -25.91
N GLU A 391 -5.27 -5.87 -24.72
CA GLU A 391 -4.12 -5.53 -23.89
C GLU A 391 -3.39 -6.78 -23.38
N LEU A 392 -4.13 -7.80 -22.96
CA LEU A 392 -3.54 -9.06 -22.54
C LEU A 392 -2.76 -9.71 -23.70
N ASP A 393 -3.38 -9.80 -24.89
CA ASP A 393 -2.74 -10.36 -26.09
C ASP A 393 -1.49 -9.57 -26.52
N GLU A 394 -1.50 -8.24 -26.41
CA GLU A 394 -0.34 -7.39 -26.66
C GLU A 394 0.80 -7.68 -25.68
N LEU A 395 0.49 -7.70 -24.38
CA LEU A 395 1.51 -7.85 -23.33
C LEU A 395 2.07 -9.27 -23.22
N GLN A 396 1.32 -10.27 -23.67
CA GLN A 396 1.85 -11.63 -23.83
C GLN A 396 2.93 -11.72 -24.93
N LYS A 397 2.91 -10.82 -25.91
CA LYS A 397 3.88 -10.79 -27.03
C LYS A 397 5.04 -9.84 -26.80
N THR A 398 4.80 -8.73 -26.07
CA THR A 398 5.79 -7.66 -25.95
C THR A 398 5.82 -7.14 -24.50
N PRO A 399 6.93 -7.35 -23.77
CA PRO A 399 7.05 -6.84 -22.41
C PRO A 399 6.92 -5.31 -22.34
N ALA A 400 6.03 -4.83 -21.47
CA ALA A 400 5.77 -3.41 -21.27
C ALA A 400 6.82 -2.70 -20.41
N TYR A 401 7.75 -3.43 -19.82
CA TYR A 401 8.76 -2.89 -18.91
C TYR A 401 10.14 -3.51 -19.16
N GLU A 402 11.12 -2.97 -18.47
CA GLU A 402 12.48 -3.49 -18.43
C GLU A 402 13.00 -3.37 -17.00
N VAL A 403 13.57 -4.44 -16.46
CA VAL A 403 14.29 -4.44 -15.18
C VAL A 403 15.72 -4.06 -15.44
N LEU A 404 16.11 -2.84 -15.07
CA LEU A 404 17.44 -2.28 -15.29
C LEU A 404 18.43 -2.74 -14.21
N GLN A 405 17.94 -3.01 -12.99
CA GLN A 405 18.72 -3.54 -11.88
C GLN A 405 17.83 -4.38 -10.97
N ARG A 406 18.33 -5.54 -10.53
CA ARG A 406 17.67 -6.41 -9.55
C ARG A 406 18.72 -7.16 -8.74
N ASP A 407 19.14 -6.56 -7.65
CA ASP A 407 20.06 -7.16 -6.69
C ASP A 407 19.81 -6.64 -5.27
N GLN A 408 20.69 -6.97 -4.34
CA GLN A 408 20.56 -6.53 -2.95
C GLN A 408 20.85 -5.03 -2.76
N MET A 409 21.41 -4.33 -3.74
CA MET A 409 21.67 -2.90 -3.67
C MET A 409 20.47 -2.08 -4.12
N ALA A 410 19.83 -2.48 -5.24
CA ALA A 410 18.72 -1.73 -5.81
C ALA A 410 17.80 -2.61 -6.67
N HIS A 411 16.55 -2.21 -6.74
CA HIS A 411 15.62 -2.62 -7.78
C HIS A 411 15.27 -1.40 -8.64
N VAL A 412 15.45 -1.52 -9.95
CA VAL A 412 15.21 -0.44 -10.92
C VAL A 412 14.38 -0.95 -12.07
N VAL A 413 13.26 -0.31 -12.32
CA VAL A 413 12.31 -0.67 -13.38
C VAL A 413 12.00 0.53 -14.24
N TYR A 414 12.09 0.35 -15.56
CA TYR A 414 11.61 1.27 -16.58
C TYR A 414 10.32 0.73 -17.20
N ASP A 415 9.24 1.48 -17.12
CA ASP A 415 7.97 1.16 -17.79
C ASP A 415 7.91 1.85 -19.15
N LYS A 416 7.86 1.04 -20.21
CA LYS A 416 7.93 1.51 -21.61
C LYS A 416 6.66 2.25 -22.06
N LYS A 417 5.52 1.99 -21.40
CA LYS A 417 4.25 2.61 -21.75
C LYS A 417 4.06 3.99 -21.14
N THR A 418 4.50 4.17 -19.89
CA THR A 418 4.42 5.46 -19.19
C THR A 418 5.68 6.31 -19.36
N GLY A 419 6.82 5.72 -19.73
CA GLY A 419 8.11 6.40 -19.78
C GLY A 419 8.75 6.61 -18.41
N ILE A 420 8.15 6.11 -17.34
CA ILE A 420 8.60 6.32 -15.96
C ILE A 420 9.66 5.30 -15.58
N THR A 421 10.74 5.78 -14.95
CA THR A 421 11.72 4.93 -14.26
C THR A 421 11.56 5.05 -12.75
N GLY A 422 11.51 3.91 -12.07
CA GLY A 422 11.46 3.83 -10.61
C GLY A 422 12.68 3.13 -10.02
N TYR A 423 13.20 3.65 -8.91
CA TYR A 423 14.35 3.14 -8.16
C TYR A 423 13.95 2.90 -6.71
N ALA A 424 14.15 1.69 -6.22
CA ALA A 424 14.16 1.36 -4.80
C ALA A 424 15.61 1.01 -4.42
N THR A 425 16.31 1.92 -3.74
CA THR A 425 17.69 1.68 -3.32
C THR A 425 17.73 1.21 -1.87
N PHE A 426 18.17 0.00 -1.65
CA PHE A 426 18.36 -0.58 -0.32
C PHE A 426 19.70 -0.20 0.28
N GLU A 427 20.71 -0.05 -0.59
CA GLU A 427 22.04 0.43 -0.28
C GLU A 427 22.37 1.65 -1.15
N ALA A 428 23.49 2.34 -0.89
CA ALA A 428 23.95 3.43 -1.76
C ALA A 428 24.21 2.91 -3.18
N TYR A 429 23.60 3.55 -4.17
CA TYR A 429 23.54 3.05 -5.52
C TYR A 429 24.13 4.04 -6.53
N GLN A 430 24.99 3.54 -7.41
CA GLN A 430 25.61 4.26 -8.52
C GLN A 430 25.47 3.43 -9.79
N PRO A 431 24.47 3.71 -10.65
CA PRO A 431 24.26 2.96 -11.87
C PRO A 431 25.40 3.16 -12.88
N VAL A 432 25.81 2.09 -13.54
CA VAL A 432 26.94 2.14 -14.50
C VAL A 432 26.55 2.87 -15.79
N ASN A 433 25.34 2.64 -16.30
CA ASN A 433 24.92 3.10 -17.63
C ASN A 433 23.61 3.90 -17.62
N ASP A 434 23.20 4.46 -16.50
CA ASP A 434 21.99 5.27 -16.43
C ASP A 434 22.15 6.56 -17.22
N GLN A 435 21.10 7.00 -17.90
CA GLN A 435 21.15 8.21 -18.73
C GLN A 435 20.96 9.49 -17.92
N PHE A 436 20.39 9.40 -16.74
CA PHE A 436 20.04 10.56 -15.91
C PHE A 436 20.62 10.47 -14.50
N ILE A 437 20.47 9.35 -13.81
CA ILE A 437 20.96 9.17 -12.43
C ILE A 437 22.47 8.92 -12.41
N VAL A 438 23.19 9.60 -11.52
CA VAL A 438 24.60 9.34 -11.18
C VAL A 438 24.70 8.58 -9.86
N SER A 439 23.95 9.03 -8.84
CA SER A 439 23.92 8.32 -7.57
C SER A 439 22.64 8.59 -6.77
N ILE A 440 22.22 7.58 -6.02
CA ILE A 440 21.11 7.64 -5.05
C ILE A 440 21.62 7.08 -3.73
N PRO A 441 21.39 7.74 -2.58
CA PRO A 441 21.76 7.20 -1.27
C PRO A 441 20.93 5.96 -0.90
N ALA A 442 21.40 5.20 0.09
CA ALA A 442 20.66 4.07 0.64
C ALA A 442 19.26 4.46 1.13
N GLU A 443 18.37 3.49 1.15
CA GLU A 443 17.01 3.63 1.71
C GLU A 443 16.24 4.82 1.11
N THR A 444 16.21 4.86 -0.22
CA THR A 444 15.59 5.95 -0.98
C THR A 444 14.76 5.39 -2.12
N MET A 445 13.57 5.92 -2.31
CA MET A 445 12.76 5.69 -3.50
C MET A 445 12.82 6.92 -4.39
N VAL A 446 13.14 6.72 -5.67
CA VAL A 446 13.15 7.78 -6.68
C VAL A 446 12.30 7.32 -7.86
N MET A 447 11.44 8.21 -8.33
CA MET A 447 10.72 8.01 -9.60
C MET A 447 10.93 9.24 -10.47
N TYR A 448 11.14 9.05 -11.76
CA TYR A 448 11.15 10.16 -12.68
C TYR A 448 10.44 9.84 -14.00
N ASP A 449 9.88 10.88 -14.59
CA ASP A 449 9.32 10.92 -15.92
C ASP A 449 10.05 12.02 -16.73
N LYS A 450 10.61 11.63 -17.87
CA LYS A 450 11.20 12.55 -18.82
C LYS A 450 10.12 13.09 -19.75
N GLU A 451 9.40 14.15 -19.30
CA GLU A 451 8.31 14.79 -20.06
C GLU A 451 8.81 15.34 -21.43
N SER A 452 10.07 15.78 -21.46
CA SER A 452 10.80 16.21 -22.68
C SER A 452 12.32 16.25 -22.43
N ASP A 453 13.12 16.57 -23.44
CA ASP A 453 14.58 16.72 -23.29
C ASP A 453 14.96 17.81 -22.28
N ASN A 454 14.08 18.79 -22.09
CA ASN A 454 14.32 19.95 -21.23
C ASN A 454 13.46 19.93 -19.95
N ARG A 455 12.73 18.86 -19.68
CA ARG A 455 11.78 18.84 -18.57
C ARG A 455 11.64 17.44 -17.97
N ILE A 456 11.91 17.32 -16.70
CA ILE A 456 11.83 16.08 -15.94
C ILE A 456 10.98 16.32 -14.69
N ARG A 457 9.96 15.48 -14.49
CA ARG A 457 9.25 15.36 -13.23
C ARG A 457 9.94 14.30 -12.39
N LEU A 458 10.32 14.63 -11.16
CA LEU A 458 11.07 13.77 -10.26
C LEU A 458 10.39 13.71 -8.90
N SER A 459 10.32 12.54 -8.31
CA SER A 459 9.89 12.30 -6.93
C SER A 459 11.00 11.62 -6.14
N VAL A 460 11.25 12.08 -4.93
CA VAL A 460 12.20 11.49 -3.97
C VAL A 460 11.47 11.22 -2.67
N CYS A 461 11.60 10.01 -2.12
CA CYS A 461 10.99 9.62 -0.87
C CYS A 461 11.93 8.78 -0.02
N ASP A 462 12.04 9.13 1.26
CA ASP A 462 12.47 8.21 2.31
C ASP A 462 11.22 7.86 3.13
N PRO A 463 10.75 6.61 3.13
CA PRO A 463 9.53 6.22 3.83
C PRO A 463 9.70 6.16 5.36
N ASN A 464 10.93 6.26 5.87
CA ASN A 464 11.23 6.25 7.29
C ASN A 464 10.60 7.47 7.97
N LEU A 465 9.77 7.23 8.96
CA LEU A 465 9.14 8.28 9.75
C LEU A 465 10.13 9.03 10.64
N ASN A 466 11.29 8.44 10.96
CA ASN A 466 12.34 9.01 11.80
C ASN A 466 11.79 9.65 13.09
N LEU A 467 10.95 8.90 13.79
CA LEU A 467 10.38 9.35 15.06
C LEU A 467 11.46 9.41 16.16
N ALA A 468 11.41 10.42 17.03
CA ALA A 468 12.38 10.62 18.10
C ALA A 468 12.35 9.46 19.11
N GLU A 469 11.17 8.98 19.46
CA GLU A 469 10.95 7.82 20.28
C GLU A 469 10.17 6.75 19.51
N LYS A 470 10.68 5.52 19.53
CA LYS A 470 10.08 4.37 18.85
C LYS A 470 9.07 3.63 19.74
N THR A 471 8.30 4.36 20.53
CA THR A 471 7.23 3.81 21.36
C THR A 471 5.88 4.31 20.87
N TYR A 472 4.84 3.56 21.17
CA TYR A 472 3.51 4.01 20.81
C TYR A 472 3.00 5.19 21.68
N THR A 473 3.77 5.57 22.68
CA THR A 473 3.51 6.71 23.57
C THR A 473 4.16 8.02 23.14
N THR A 474 5.05 7.99 22.14
CA THR A 474 5.76 9.19 21.69
C THR A 474 4.80 10.24 21.12
N LYS A 475 5.07 11.50 21.45
CA LYS A 475 4.40 12.68 20.87
C LYS A 475 5.29 13.43 19.89
N GLU A 476 6.52 12.99 19.73
CA GLU A 476 7.48 13.64 18.85
C GLU A 476 7.05 13.55 17.39
N PRO A 477 7.16 14.65 16.63
CA PRO A 477 6.91 14.62 15.20
C PRO A 477 8.03 13.86 14.47
N SER A 478 7.78 13.46 13.25
CA SER A 478 8.80 12.96 12.33
C SER A 478 9.91 14.00 12.19
N ARG A 479 11.17 13.57 12.32
CA ARG A 479 12.35 14.41 12.08
C ARG A 479 12.75 14.36 10.61
N PRO A 480 13.19 15.49 10.02
CA PRO A 480 13.61 15.51 8.63
C PRO A 480 14.84 14.64 8.37
N ILE A 481 14.88 14.02 7.20
CA ILE A 481 16.01 13.23 6.68
C ILE A 481 16.47 13.90 5.38
N ARG A 482 17.76 14.16 5.25
CA ARG A 482 18.34 14.74 4.04
C ARG A 482 18.83 13.63 3.11
N LYS A 483 18.41 13.69 1.85
CA LYS A 483 18.85 12.81 0.77
C LYS A 483 19.55 13.64 -0.30
N LYS A 484 20.72 13.19 -0.74
CA LYS A 484 21.48 13.82 -1.82
C LYS A 484 21.47 12.92 -3.05
N ILE A 485 20.71 13.28 -4.05
CA ILE A 485 20.66 12.59 -5.34
C ILE A 485 21.52 13.37 -6.34
N VAL A 486 22.35 12.69 -7.09
CA VAL A 486 23.18 13.30 -8.14
C VAL A 486 22.63 12.89 -9.50
N VAL A 487 22.34 13.86 -10.34
CA VAL A 487 21.81 13.67 -11.70
C VAL A 487 22.71 14.32 -12.76
N LYS A 488 22.75 13.72 -13.94
CA LYS A 488 23.49 14.26 -15.10
C LYS A 488 22.79 15.49 -15.67
N GLY A 489 23.58 16.46 -16.10
CA GLY A 489 23.07 17.70 -16.68
C GLY A 489 22.92 18.83 -15.66
N ILE A 490 22.73 20.04 -16.16
CA ILE A 490 22.52 21.25 -15.35
C ILE A 490 21.03 21.57 -15.34
N TRP A 491 20.40 21.25 -14.22
CA TRP A 491 18.96 21.39 -14.03
C TRP A 491 18.63 22.53 -13.06
N MET A 492 17.45 23.12 -13.21
CA MET A 492 16.95 24.19 -12.35
C MET A 492 15.52 23.85 -11.88
N LEU A 493 15.14 24.41 -10.73
CA LEU A 493 13.73 24.50 -10.35
C LEU A 493 13.11 25.74 -11.02
N PRO A 494 11.93 25.63 -11.65
CA PRO A 494 11.23 26.80 -12.23
C PRO A 494 10.91 27.89 -11.18
N SER A 495 10.73 27.47 -9.93
CA SER A 495 10.55 28.32 -8.76
C SER A 495 11.17 27.67 -7.53
N PRO A 496 11.60 28.47 -6.52
CA PRO A 496 12.07 27.90 -5.25
C PRO A 496 11.04 26.97 -4.64
N GLN A 497 11.51 25.83 -4.13
CA GLN A 497 10.67 24.81 -3.47
C GLN A 497 11.22 24.52 -2.08
N GLU A 498 10.36 24.56 -1.08
CA GLU A 498 10.73 24.22 0.29
C GLU A 498 11.25 22.78 0.37
N GLY A 499 12.33 22.57 1.13
CA GLY A 499 12.94 21.26 1.29
C GLY A 499 13.80 20.79 0.11
N VAL A 500 13.97 21.58 -0.95
CA VAL A 500 14.80 21.25 -2.11
C VAL A 500 15.85 22.32 -2.36
N GLN A 501 17.12 21.91 -2.41
CA GLN A 501 18.26 22.77 -2.74
C GLN A 501 19.09 22.15 -3.84
N LEU A 502 19.52 22.96 -4.80
CA LEU A 502 20.35 22.53 -5.92
C LEU A 502 21.78 23.04 -5.76
N GLU A 503 22.75 22.16 -5.98
CA GLU A 503 24.16 22.48 -6.11
C GLU A 503 24.67 21.91 -7.42
N TYR A 504 25.81 22.37 -7.89
CA TYR A 504 26.36 21.97 -9.17
C TYR A 504 27.82 21.51 -9.03
N GLU A 505 28.16 20.37 -9.63
CA GLU A 505 29.50 19.83 -9.65
C GLU A 505 29.83 19.31 -11.05
N GLY A 506 30.74 19.99 -11.75
CA GLY A 506 31.03 19.72 -13.15
C GLY A 506 29.77 19.85 -14.02
N ASN A 507 29.39 18.77 -14.71
CA ASN A 507 28.18 18.71 -15.53
C ASN A 507 27.02 17.97 -14.82
N ASN A 508 27.00 17.97 -13.48
CA ASN A 508 25.98 17.31 -12.69
C ASN A 508 25.24 18.29 -11.81
N THR A 509 23.99 18.00 -11.56
CA THR A 509 23.16 18.68 -10.53
C THR A 509 23.03 17.80 -9.30
N LEU A 510 23.31 18.37 -8.14
CA LEU A 510 23.16 17.74 -6.83
C LEU A 510 21.84 18.20 -6.22
N LEU A 511 20.91 17.29 -6.05
CA LEU A 511 19.59 17.54 -5.48
C LEU A 511 19.66 17.20 -3.97
N ASN A 512 19.72 18.21 -3.12
CA ASN A 512 19.61 18.04 -1.66
C ASN A 512 18.13 18.14 -1.28
N VAL A 513 17.52 17.00 -0.98
CA VAL A 513 16.08 16.87 -0.69
C VAL A 513 15.86 16.55 0.78
N THR A 514 14.98 17.30 1.42
CA THR A 514 14.56 17.06 2.81
C THR A 514 13.27 16.26 2.82
N CYS A 515 13.36 14.97 3.11
CA CYS A 515 12.21 14.07 3.30
C CYS A 515 11.74 14.13 4.76
N GLN A 516 10.44 14.13 4.99
CA GLN A 516 9.84 14.11 6.32
C GLN A 516 8.45 13.46 6.27
N HIS A 517 8.01 12.86 7.38
CA HIS A 517 6.71 12.17 7.47
C HIS A 517 6.55 10.98 6.51
N GLY A 518 7.64 10.50 5.90
CA GLY A 518 7.58 9.50 4.84
C GLY A 518 6.87 9.99 3.57
N GLN A 519 6.67 11.30 3.40
CA GLN A 519 6.00 11.83 2.22
C GLN A 519 6.98 12.02 1.06
N PRO A 520 6.56 11.71 -0.19
CA PRO A 520 7.37 11.99 -1.36
C PRO A 520 7.49 13.51 -1.59
N VAL A 521 8.69 13.94 -1.97
CA VAL A 521 8.98 15.30 -2.41
C VAL A 521 9.04 15.28 -3.93
N GLU A 522 7.99 15.78 -4.56
CA GLU A 522 7.90 15.86 -6.02
C GLU A 522 8.37 17.22 -6.50
N MET A 523 9.18 17.26 -7.56
CA MET A 523 9.71 18.46 -8.16
C MET A 523 9.71 18.38 -9.68
N LEU A 524 9.66 19.55 -10.31
CA LEU A 524 9.86 19.73 -11.73
C LEU A 524 11.24 20.32 -11.97
N LEU A 525 12.04 19.63 -12.78
CA LEU A 525 13.35 20.09 -13.20
C LEU A 525 13.28 20.57 -14.65
N THR A 526 13.88 21.72 -14.94
CA THR A 526 14.02 22.24 -16.30
C THR A 526 15.50 22.40 -16.63
N ASN A 527 15.88 22.12 -17.88
CA ASN A 527 17.25 22.32 -18.32
C ASN A 527 17.59 23.82 -18.36
N LYS A 528 18.82 24.15 -18.01
CA LYS A 528 19.29 25.54 -17.96
C LYS A 528 19.54 26.09 -19.37
#